data_a8eeb48b55ca85396219fa78921121b1
#
_entry.id   a8eeb48b55ca85396219fa78921121b1
#
_cell.length_a   1.000
_cell.length_b   1.000
_cell.length_c   1.000
_cell.angle_alpha   90.00
_cell.angle_beta   90.00
_cell.angle_gamma   90.00
#
_symmetry.space_group_name_H-M   'P 1'
#
loop_
_entity.id
_entity.type
_entity.pdbx_description
1 polymer ?
#
loop_
_entity_poly.entity_id
_entity_poly.type
_entity_poly.pdbx_seq_one_letter_code
_entity_poly.pdbx_strand_id
1 'polypeptide(L)'
;MYHLLREAAVEFDIHLFCFLEPGEEATPGPLGSVCRRITYVAKPRYHEPRWSTIAPAETREYRSPAMERELERFRREHLGAPVQVEFTQLAGYRGDILVEHDITFDLYRQIQERARTWGAWWDWWRWRRFEGKALRRFRHVVTMSEKDAEMAGRACEVIANGVDLERFAHTPEGEGRAVLFVGSLRHFPNAAAFRWLWKEVWPRVRALCPEARLTVVAGPDAAAHWRAFTGEEKLPGGEGLTLHEFVADVAPLYRAANVVVIPTLYSAGTNLKALEAMASGRAIVSTPSGVGGLGLVDGESVAIATEAEEFARLCVELLGDGARRARLAEAAAGVARREFGWKQLGEKQRRLWRSYWPERLTIRKLSARDGEALAAMQSGAREAAQWDVSGYPAETTWVAEAEGELVGFVAARSVAAGENEVLNLAVAQEWRRQGVARRLLERAFAELPGTWFLEVRESNEGARRLYESLGFETAGRRARYYRDPEEDAFILKRC
;
A
#
# COMPACT_ATOMS: atom_id res chain seq x y z
N MET A 1 -9.07 0.98 0.98
CA MET A 1 -8.68 2.02 -0.01
C MET A 1 -9.56 3.27 0.06
N TYR A 2 -10.90 3.22 -0.12
CA TYR A 2 -11.77 4.43 -0.11
C TYR A 2 -11.50 5.39 1.06
N HIS A 3 -11.47 4.90 2.29
CA HIS A 3 -11.25 5.75 3.47
C HIS A 3 -9.86 6.41 3.48
N LEU A 4 -8.81 5.69 3.07
CA LEU A 4 -7.46 6.28 2.96
C LEU A 4 -7.40 7.38 1.91
N LEU A 5 -8.05 7.18 0.74
CA LEU A 5 -8.15 8.21 -0.28
C LEU A 5 -8.95 9.42 0.21
N ARG A 6 -10.08 9.20 0.92
CA ARG A 6 -10.86 10.28 1.53
C ARG A 6 -10.03 11.11 2.52
N GLU A 7 -9.28 10.45 3.38
CA GLU A 7 -8.39 11.13 4.33
C GLU A 7 -7.23 11.87 3.64
N ALA A 8 -6.74 11.36 2.51
CA ALA A 8 -5.66 11.98 1.76
C ALA A 8 -6.14 13.15 0.88
N ALA A 9 -7.39 13.10 0.40
CA ALA A 9 -7.98 14.12 -0.48
C ALA A 9 -8.14 15.51 0.18
N VAL A 10 -8.06 15.60 1.51
CA VAL A 10 -8.03 16.89 2.21
C VAL A 10 -6.77 17.72 1.90
N GLU A 11 -5.75 17.06 1.36
CA GLU A 11 -4.43 17.67 1.14
C GLU A 11 -3.92 17.47 -0.28
N PHE A 12 -4.30 16.38 -0.94
CA PHE A 12 -3.77 15.98 -2.25
C PHE A 12 -4.88 15.87 -3.30
N ASP A 13 -4.60 16.37 -4.51
CA ASP A 13 -5.40 16.05 -5.70
C ASP A 13 -5.10 14.63 -6.17
N ILE A 14 -6.08 13.74 -6.06
CA ILE A 14 -5.93 12.32 -6.36
C ILE A 14 -6.43 12.00 -7.76
N HIS A 15 -5.56 11.41 -8.58
CA HIS A 15 -5.92 10.81 -9.86
C HIS A 15 -5.93 9.29 -9.71
N LEU A 16 -7.12 8.68 -9.86
CA LEU A 16 -7.30 7.24 -9.73
C LEU A 16 -7.35 6.59 -11.11
N PHE A 17 -6.57 5.54 -11.30
CA PHE A 17 -6.59 4.69 -12.49
C PHE A 17 -7.10 3.31 -12.09
N CYS A 18 -8.16 2.84 -12.69
CA CYS A 18 -8.74 1.55 -12.36
C CYS A 18 -9.13 0.75 -13.60
N PHE A 19 -9.09 -0.57 -13.44
CA PHE A 19 -9.62 -1.49 -14.42
C PHE A 19 -11.12 -1.65 -14.23
N LEU A 20 -11.84 -1.81 -15.34
CA LEU A 20 -13.21 -2.28 -15.38
C LEU A 20 -13.23 -3.74 -15.82
N GLU A 21 -13.90 -4.57 -15.07
CA GLU A 21 -14.19 -5.94 -15.51
C GLU A 21 -15.15 -5.96 -16.71
N PRO A 22 -15.10 -6.99 -17.55
CA PRO A 22 -16.00 -7.07 -18.69
C PRO A 22 -17.48 -7.01 -18.28
N GLY A 23 -18.20 -6.03 -18.80
CA GLY A 23 -19.63 -5.82 -18.51
C GLY A 23 -19.92 -4.87 -17.33
N GLU A 24 -18.91 -4.36 -16.66
CA GLU A 24 -19.09 -3.31 -15.67
C GLU A 24 -19.22 -1.93 -16.31
N GLU A 25 -20.10 -1.11 -15.76
CA GLU A 25 -20.24 0.29 -16.14
C GLU A 25 -19.31 1.20 -15.33
N ALA A 26 -18.75 2.20 -16.00
CA ALA A 26 -17.87 3.19 -15.37
C ALA A 26 -18.66 4.14 -14.47
N THR A 27 -18.86 3.77 -13.22
CA THR A 27 -19.54 4.62 -12.23
C THR A 27 -18.54 5.08 -11.17
N PRO A 28 -18.41 6.41 -10.94
CA PRO A 28 -17.47 6.92 -9.94
C PRO A 28 -17.90 6.61 -8.49
N GLY A 29 -19.18 6.39 -8.25
CA GLY A 29 -19.70 6.15 -6.91
C GLY A 29 -19.22 7.20 -5.90
N PRO A 30 -18.97 6.82 -4.62
CA PRO A 30 -18.45 7.73 -3.61
C PRO A 30 -17.03 8.28 -3.93
N LEU A 31 -16.25 7.59 -4.78
CA LEU A 31 -14.91 8.05 -5.19
C LEU A 31 -14.97 9.30 -6.07
N GLY A 32 -16.09 9.60 -6.72
CA GLY A 32 -16.25 10.80 -7.53
C GLY A 32 -16.13 12.10 -6.75
N SER A 33 -16.45 12.09 -5.46
CA SER A 33 -16.28 13.26 -4.57
C SER A 33 -14.90 13.32 -3.91
N VAL A 34 -14.11 12.26 -4.00
CA VAL A 34 -12.79 12.13 -3.36
C VAL A 34 -11.65 12.34 -4.36
N CYS A 35 -11.80 11.78 -5.56
CA CYS A 35 -10.76 11.83 -6.57
C CYS A 35 -10.98 13.01 -7.53
N ARG A 36 -9.92 13.76 -7.82
CA ARG A 36 -9.92 14.83 -8.82
C ARG A 36 -10.26 14.30 -10.21
N ARG A 37 -9.77 13.10 -10.53
CA ARG A 37 -10.03 12.40 -11.78
C ARG A 37 -10.02 10.90 -11.56
N ILE A 38 -10.94 10.20 -12.22
CA ILE A 38 -10.95 8.74 -12.30
C ILE A 38 -10.82 8.35 -13.78
N THR A 39 -9.81 7.56 -14.09
CA THR A 39 -9.58 7.02 -15.42
C THR A 39 -9.87 5.53 -15.41
N TYR A 40 -10.85 5.13 -16.19
CA TYR A 40 -11.26 3.74 -16.33
C TYR A 40 -10.62 3.12 -17.56
N VAL A 41 -10.02 1.96 -17.39
CA VAL A 41 -9.44 1.18 -18.49
C VAL A 41 -10.06 -0.21 -18.49
N ALA A 42 -10.58 -0.64 -19.62
CA ALA A 42 -11.13 -1.98 -19.74
C ALA A 42 -10.05 -3.04 -19.46
N LYS A 43 -10.35 -3.98 -18.56
CA LYS A 43 -9.45 -5.10 -18.28
C LYS A 43 -9.34 -5.97 -19.52
N PRO A 44 -8.12 -6.30 -19.97
CA PRO A 44 -7.93 -7.18 -21.12
C PRO A 44 -8.54 -8.57 -20.85
N ARG A 45 -9.17 -9.14 -21.85
CA ARG A 45 -9.50 -10.57 -21.78
C ARG A 45 -8.21 -11.36 -21.95
N TYR A 46 -7.82 -12.05 -20.89
CA TYR A 46 -6.62 -12.86 -20.88
C TYR A 46 -6.92 -14.24 -20.33
N HIS A 47 -6.50 -15.25 -21.07
CA HIS A 47 -6.49 -16.62 -20.58
C HIS A 47 -5.20 -17.26 -21.05
N GLU A 48 -4.36 -17.62 -20.11
CA GLU A 48 -3.11 -18.31 -20.41
C GLU A 48 -3.02 -19.62 -19.63
N PRO A 49 -2.58 -20.71 -20.24
CA PRO A 49 -2.32 -21.94 -19.51
C PRO A 49 -1.34 -21.71 -18.38
N ARG A 50 -1.61 -22.31 -17.22
CA ARG A 50 -0.84 -22.16 -15.98
C ARG A 50 0.68 -22.31 -16.15
N TRP A 51 1.09 -23.14 -17.09
CA TRP A 51 2.50 -23.49 -17.32
C TRP A 51 3.19 -22.67 -18.41
N SER A 52 2.49 -21.79 -19.08
CA SER A 52 3.00 -21.10 -20.26
C SER A 52 3.94 -19.94 -19.95
N THR A 53 4.01 -19.46 -18.70
CA THR A 53 4.85 -18.30 -18.33
C THR A 53 5.56 -18.46 -17.00
N ILE A 54 6.70 -17.76 -16.88
CA ILE A 54 7.45 -17.63 -15.64
C ILE A 54 6.80 -16.61 -14.70
N ALA A 55 6.06 -15.62 -15.23
CA ALA A 55 5.29 -14.68 -14.42
C ALA A 55 3.99 -15.34 -13.95
N PRO A 56 3.48 -15.04 -12.75
CA PRO A 56 2.16 -15.50 -12.32
C PRO A 56 1.08 -15.07 -13.32
N ALA A 57 0.11 -15.95 -13.61
CA ALA A 57 -0.94 -15.68 -14.60
C ALA A 57 -1.75 -14.42 -14.23
N GLU A 58 -2.05 -14.25 -12.95
CA GLU A 58 -2.82 -13.15 -12.41
C GLU A 58 -2.16 -11.79 -12.67
N THR A 59 -0.82 -11.74 -12.74
CA THR A 59 -0.10 -10.48 -13.06
C THR A 59 -0.22 -10.11 -14.54
N ARG A 60 -0.51 -11.07 -15.39
CA ARG A 60 -0.65 -10.87 -16.84
C ARG A 60 -2.05 -10.45 -17.25
N GLU A 61 -3.04 -10.86 -16.48
CA GLU A 61 -4.44 -10.42 -16.67
C GLU A 61 -4.59 -8.90 -16.63
N TYR A 62 -3.72 -8.23 -15.89
CA TYR A 62 -3.72 -6.77 -15.74
C TYR A 62 -2.73 -6.05 -16.68
N ARG A 63 -2.09 -6.73 -17.62
CA ARG A 63 -1.22 -6.09 -18.60
C ARG A 63 -2.03 -5.37 -19.67
N SER A 64 -2.01 -4.05 -19.67
CA SER A 64 -2.78 -3.23 -20.61
C SER A 64 -1.91 -2.10 -21.19
N PRO A 65 -1.65 -2.11 -22.51
CA PRO A 65 -1.00 -0.97 -23.17
C PRO A 65 -1.80 0.33 -23.05
N ALA A 66 -3.12 0.25 -22.89
CA ALA A 66 -3.95 1.43 -22.65
C ALA A 66 -3.64 2.05 -21.27
N MET A 67 -3.54 1.22 -20.22
CA MET A 67 -3.16 1.69 -18.88
C MET A 67 -1.75 2.29 -18.88
N GLU A 68 -0.79 1.67 -19.57
CA GLU A 68 0.57 2.20 -19.71
C GLU A 68 0.58 3.59 -20.34
N ARG A 69 -0.17 3.78 -21.44
CA ARG A 69 -0.29 5.11 -22.11
C ARG A 69 -0.91 6.17 -21.21
N GLU A 70 -1.96 5.82 -20.44
CA GLU A 70 -2.60 6.76 -19.51
C GLU A 70 -1.65 7.16 -18.37
N LEU A 71 -0.91 6.20 -17.81
CA LEU A 71 0.09 6.48 -16.77
C LEU A 71 1.27 7.32 -17.32
N GLU A 72 1.71 7.06 -18.54
CA GLU A 72 2.75 7.87 -19.17
C GLU A 72 2.26 9.30 -19.47
N ARG A 73 1.00 9.46 -19.90
CA ARG A 73 0.38 10.78 -20.07
C ARG A 73 0.32 11.51 -18.74
N PHE A 74 -0.17 10.87 -17.69
CA PHE A 74 -0.22 11.45 -16.35
C PHE A 74 1.15 11.92 -15.86
N ARG A 75 2.19 11.14 -16.07
CA ARG A 75 3.54 11.50 -15.66
C ARG A 75 4.11 12.70 -16.40
N ARG A 76 3.72 12.89 -17.66
CA ARG A 76 4.11 14.08 -18.43
C ARG A 76 3.36 15.32 -17.97
N GLU A 77 2.08 15.17 -17.63
CA GLU A 77 1.21 16.28 -17.19
C GLU A 77 1.48 16.69 -15.73
N HIS A 78 1.91 15.73 -14.88
CA HIS A 78 2.10 15.92 -13.45
C HIS A 78 3.50 15.47 -13.01
N LEU A 79 4.50 16.27 -13.41
CA LEU A 79 5.90 15.99 -13.09
C LEU A 79 6.13 15.95 -11.58
N GLY A 80 6.80 14.89 -11.10
CA GLY A 80 7.10 14.70 -9.69
C GLY A 80 5.97 14.08 -8.84
N ALA A 81 4.74 13.96 -9.38
CA ALA A 81 3.67 13.27 -8.68
C ALA A 81 4.00 11.76 -8.51
N PRO A 82 3.96 11.20 -7.28
CA PRO A 82 4.22 9.78 -7.09
C PRO A 82 3.06 8.95 -7.64
N VAL A 83 3.41 7.78 -8.16
CA VAL A 83 2.46 6.76 -8.59
C VAL A 83 2.45 5.64 -7.57
N GLN A 84 1.34 5.49 -6.85
CA GLN A 84 1.08 4.39 -5.95
C GLN A 84 0.40 3.26 -6.71
N VAL A 85 0.91 2.06 -6.55
CA VAL A 85 0.39 0.84 -7.15
C VAL A 85 -0.20 -0.03 -6.06
N GLU A 86 -1.49 -0.29 -6.18
CA GLU A 86 -2.23 -1.15 -5.26
C GLU A 86 -2.17 -2.60 -5.73
N PHE A 87 -1.85 -3.51 -4.83
CA PHE A 87 -1.73 -4.94 -5.06
C PHE A 87 -0.52 -5.39 -5.89
N THR A 88 0.09 -6.49 -5.47
CA THR A 88 1.24 -7.14 -6.13
C THR A 88 0.97 -7.47 -7.58
N GLN A 89 -0.27 -7.83 -7.93
CA GLN A 89 -0.67 -8.18 -9.31
C GLN A 89 -0.43 -7.03 -10.29
N LEU A 90 -0.54 -5.79 -9.82
CA LEU A 90 -0.28 -4.57 -10.61
C LEU A 90 1.17 -4.11 -10.56
N ALA A 91 2.04 -4.78 -9.80
CA ALA A 91 3.44 -4.40 -9.67
C ALA A 91 4.24 -4.52 -10.99
N GLY A 92 3.63 -4.98 -12.08
CA GLY A 92 4.16 -4.88 -13.44
C GLY A 92 4.33 -3.44 -13.92
N TYR A 93 3.44 -2.54 -13.51
CA TYR A 93 3.48 -1.13 -13.86
C TYR A 93 4.62 -0.38 -13.16
N ARG A 94 5.09 0.69 -13.80
CA ARG A 94 6.08 1.57 -13.21
C ARG A 94 5.40 2.42 -12.13
N GLY A 95 5.88 2.35 -10.90
CA GLY A 95 5.37 3.10 -9.75
C GLY A 95 6.49 3.49 -8.80
N ASP A 96 6.14 4.32 -7.82
CA ASP A 96 7.04 4.81 -6.78
C ASP A 96 6.77 4.12 -5.45
N ILE A 97 5.49 3.87 -5.17
CA ILE A 97 4.98 3.20 -3.96
C ILE A 97 4.27 1.93 -4.39
N LEU A 98 4.58 0.80 -3.75
CA LEU A 98 3.84 -0.44 -3.87
C LEU A 98 3.10 -0.70 -2.57
N VAL A 99 1.80 -0.96 -2.64
CA VAL A 99 0.99 -1.36 -1.49
C VAL A 99 0.73 -2.86 -1.59
N GLU A 100 1.32 -3.59 -0.66
CA GLU A 100 1.15 -5.04 -0.50
C GLU A 100 0.04 -5.29 0.50
N HIS A 101 -1.13 -5.69 0.00
CA HIS A 101 -2.26 -6.03 0.85
C HIS A 101 -2.03 -7.34 1.60
N ASP A 102 -1.29 -8.25 0.99
CA ASP A 102 -0.84 -9.54 1.52
C ASP A 102 0.50 -9.88 0.87
N ILE A 103 1.39 -10.54 1.59
CA ILE A 103 2.59 -11.13 0.97
C ILE A 103 2.17 -12.40 0.23
N THR A 104 1.97 -12.26 -1.07
CA THR A 104 1.36 -13.28 -1.93
C THR A 104 2.20 -14.56 -1.98
N PHE A 105 3.52 -14.48 -2.04
CA PHE A 105 4.36 -15.68 -2.04
C PHE A 105 4.24 -16.49 -0.74
N ASP A 106 3.91 -15.87 0.40
CA ASP A 106 3.67 -16.59 1.66
C ASP A 106 2.37 -17.38 1.61
N LEU A 107 1.31 -16.81 1.06
CA LEU A 107 0.07 -17.55 0.83
C LEU A 107 0.31 -18.80 -0.04
N TYR A 108 1.04 -18.63 -1.15
CA TYR A 108 1.36 -19.77 -2.03
C TYR A 108 2.33 -20.77 -1.39
N ARG A 109 3.20 -20.34 -0.46
CA ARG A 109 4.01 -21.25 0.37
C ARG A 109 3.12 -22.13 1.25
N GLN A 110 2.15 -21.55 1.94
CA GLN A 110 1.20 -22.29 2.78
C GLN A 110 0.38 -23.28 1.95
N ILE A 111 -0.05 -22.90 0.74
CA ILE A 111 -0.74 -23.80 -0.20
C ILE A 111 0.17 -24.94 -0.61
N GLN A 112 1.43 -24.66 -0.96
CA GLN A 112 2.41 -25.66 -1.39
C GLN A 112 2.73 -26.67 -0.28
N GLU A 113 2.95 -26.21 0.95
CA GLU A 113 3.25 -27.06 2.11
C GLU A 113 2.14 -28.09 2.39
N ARG A 114 0.90 -27.75 2.06
CA ARG A 114 -0.26 -28.63 2.25
C ARG A 114 -0.57 -29.50 1.05
N ALA A 115 -0.64 -28.90 -0.12
CA ALA A 115 -0.99 -29.61 -1.36
C ALA A 115 0.12 -30.57 -1.78
N ARG A 116 1.40 -30.24 -1.51
CA ARG A 116 2.61 -30.99 -1.85
C ARG A 116 2.64 -31.46 -3.30
N THR A 117 2.05 -30.67 -4.22
CA THR A 117 2.03 -30.95 -5.65
C THR A 117 3.07 -30.11 -6.38
N TRP A 118 3.55 -30.63 -7.54
CA TRP A 118 4.45 -29.88 -8.41
C TRP A 118 3.83 -28.55 -8.88
N GLY A 119 2.54 -28.53 -9.14
CA GLY A 119 1.81 -27.31 -9.54
C GLY A 119 1.83 -26.23 -8.47
N ALA A 120 1.56 -26.60 -7.21
CA ALA A 120 1.59 -25.67 -6.10
C ALA A 120 3.01 -25.13 -5.84
N TRP A 121 4.05 -25.99 -5.99
CA TRP A 121 5.44 -25.57 -5.91
C TRP A 121 5.82 -24.58 -7.01
N TRP A 122 5.36 -24.83 -8.26
CA TRP A 122 5.60 -23.94 -9.40
C TRP A 122 4.98 -22.56 -9.19
N ASP A 123 3.72 -22.49 -8.72
CA ASP A 123 3.05 -21.23 -8.44
C ASP A 123 3.74 -20.46 -7.32
N TRP A 124 4.10 -21.13 -6.22
CA TRP A 124 4.89 -20.51 -5.16
C TRP A 124 6.21 -19.93 -5.68
N TRP A 125 6.97 -20.67 -6.48
CA TRP A 125 8.24 -20.23 -7.06
C TRP A 125 8.05 -18.99 -7.95
N ARG A 126 7.02 -18.98 -8.80
CA ARG A 126 6.68 -17.85 -9.69
C ARG A 126 6.38 -16.59 -8.87
N TRP A 127 5.52 -16.70 -7.87
CA TRP A 127 5.15 -15.59 -6.99
C TRP A 127 6.35 -15.08 -6.21
N ARG A 128 7.14 -15.94 -5.57
CA ARG A 128 8.36 -15.56 -4.86
C ARG A 128 9.33 -14.79 -5.74
N ARG A 129 9.51 -15.23 -6.98
CA ARG A 129 10.37 -14.56 -7.96
C ARG A 129 9.82 -13.20 -8.40
N PHE A 130 8.53 -13.12 -8.72
CA PHE A 130 7.87 -11.89 -9.19
C PHE A 130 7.81 -10.84 -8.11
N GLU A 131 7.21 -11.17 -6.97
CA GLU A 131 7.01 -10.26 -5.82
C GLU A 131 8.35 -9.82 -5.23
N GLY A 132 9.33 -10.74 -5.08
CA GLY A 132 10.67 -10.38 -4.64
C GLY A 132 11.41 -9.40 -5.56
N LYS A 133 11.09 -9.36 -6.87
CA LYS A 133 11.58 -8.30 -7.77
C LYS A 133 10.81 -7.00 -7.59
N ALA A 134 9.50 -7.07 -7.43
CA ALA A 134 8.65 -5.92 -7.20
C ALA A 134 9.07 -5.18 -5.92
N LEU A 135 9.19 -5.90 -4.81
CA LEU A 135 9.64 -5.37 -3.53
C LEU A 135 10.98 -4.61 -3.61
N ARG A 136 11.94 -5.06 -4.45
CA ARG A 136 13.22 -4.36 -4.63
C ARG A 136 13.16 -3.17 -5.59
N ARG A 137 12.18 -3.14 -6.52
CA ARG A 137 12.09 -2.13 -7.56
C ARG A 137 11.45 -0.83 -7.09
N PHE A 138 10.42 -0.92 -6.25
CA PHE A 138 9.71 0.25 -5.76
C PHE A 138 10.54 0.99 -4.70
N ARG A 139 10.44 2.32 -4.72
CA ARG A 139 11.14 3.17 -3.75
C ARG A 139 10.61 2.95 -2.35
N HIS A 140 9.30 2.98 -2.18
CA HIS A 140 8.60 2.69 -0.94
C HIS A 140 7.70 1.46 -1.11
N VAL A 141 7.60 0.68 -0.04
CA VAL A 141 6.65 -0.43 0.07
C VAL A 141 5.81 -0.18 1.31
N VAL A 142 4.51 -0.29 1.15
CA VAL A 142 3.52 -0.24 2.23
C VAL A 142 3.01 -1.65 2.45
N THR A 143 2.93 -2.08 3.70
CA THR A 143 2.36 -3.36 4.10
C THR A 143 1.21 -3.17 5.09
N MET A 144 0.35 -4.19 5.22
CA MET A 144 -0.81 -4.11 6.10
C MET A 144 -0.50 -4.50 7.55
N SER A 145 0.66 -5.13 7.82
CA SER A 145 1.08 -5.52 9.16
C SER A 145 2.61 -5.54 9.30
N GLU A 146 3.09 -5.50 10.54
CA GLU A 146 4.52 -5.68 10.86
C GLU A 146 5.02 -7.05 10.39
N LYS A 147 4.20 -8.09 10.52
CA LYS A 147 4.51 -9.44 10.01
C LYS A 147 4.78 -9.42 8.50
N ASP A 148 3.96 -8.71 7.73
CA ASP A 148 4.16 -8.59 6.28
C ASP A 148 5.41 -7.77 5.96
N ALA A 149 5.71 -6.74 6.76
CA ALA A 149 6.93 -5.95 6.62
C ALA A 149 8.19 -6.78 6.88
N GLU A 150 8.19 -7.63 7.90
CA GLU A 150 9.28 -8.57 8.17
C GLU A 150 9.46 -9.55 7.00
N MET A 151 8.38 -10.11 6.48
CA MET A 151 8.42 -11.04 5.35
C MET A 151 8.87 -10.38 4.04
N ALA A 152 8.60 -9.09 3.85
CA ALA A 152 9.09 -8.34 2.69
C ALA A 152 10.63 -8.22 2.66
N GLY A 153 11.31 -8.40 3.79
CA GLY A 153 12.77 -8.42 3.91
C GLY A 153 13.45 -7.08 3.59
N ARG A 154 12.71 -5.97 3.79
CA ARG A 154 13.19 -4.60 3.61
C ARG A 154 12.41 -3.63 4.49
N ALA A 155 12.91 -2.39 4.63
CA ALA A 155 12.14 -1.33 5.29
C ALA A 155 10.84 -1.06 4.52
N CYS A 156 9.72 -1.15 5.25
CA CYS A 156 8.37 -0.89 4.76
C CYS A 156 7.68 0.10 5.69
N GLU A 157 6.72 0.85 5.14
CA GLU A 157 5.76 1.60 5.95
C GLU A 157 4.57 0.69 6.27
N VAL A 158 4.19 0.61 7.55
CA VAL A 158 3.03 -0.19 7.94
C VAL A 158 1.81 0.71 8.05
N ILE A 159 0.91 0.58 7.05
CA ILE A 159 -0.38 1.26 7.01
C ILE A 159 -1.46 0.20 6.96
N ALA A 160 -1.89 -0.25 8.11
CA ALA A 160 -2.84 -1.35 8.26
C ALA A 160 -4.21 -1.03 7.64
N ASN A 161 -5.02 -2.07 7.44
CA ASN A 161 -6.44 -1.86 7.20
C ASN A 161 -7.09 -1.23 8.43
N GLY A 162 -7.95 -0.25 8.20
CA GLY A 162 -8.64 0.46 9.27
C GLY A 162 -10.10 0.03 9.45
N VAL A 163 -10.70 0.59 10.46
CA VAL A 163 -12.12 0.43 10.75
C VAL A 163 -12.81 1.80 10.90
N ASP A 164 -14.05 1.87 10.47
CA ASP A 164 -14.90 3.04 10.67
C ASP A 164 -15.43 3.04 12.11
N LEU A 165 -14.78 3.82 12.97
CA LEU A 165 -15.09 3.89 14.40
C LEU A 165 -16.46 4.55 14.70
N GLU A 166 -17.05 5.29 13.75
CA GLU A 166 -18.38 5.86 13.88
C GLU A 166 -19.42 4.82 13.53
N ARG A 167 -19.27 4.13 12.40
CA ARG A 167 -20.17 3.05 11.96
C ARG A 167 -20.19 1.88 12.94
N PHE A 168 -19.01 1.47 13.42
CA PHE A 168 -18.83 0.41 14.40
C PHE A 168 -18.59 0.97 15.81
N ALA A 169 -19.33 2.03 16.16
CA ALA A 169 -19.19 2.63 17.47
C ALA A 169 -19.42 1.62 18.60
N HIS A 170 -18.57 1.71 19.62
CA HIS A 170 -18.74 0.92 20.84
C HIS A 170 -20.09 1.23 21.48
N THR A 171 -20.88 0.20 21.66
CA THR A 171 -22.21 0.29 22.32
C THR A 171 -22.30 -0.75 23.43
N PRO A 172 -23.08 -0.49 24.50
CA PRO A 172 -23.38 -1.52 25.48
C PRO A 172 -23.92 -2.79 24.79
N GLU A 173 -23.51 -3.94 25.26
CA GLU A 173 -24.05 -5.21 24.76
C GLU A 173 -25.48 -5.44 25.27
N GLY A 174 -26.30 -6.11 24.44
CA GLY A 174 -27.61 -6.56 24.83
C GLY A 174 -27.54 -7.78 25.76
N GLU A 175 -28.67 -8.04 26.46
CA GLU A 175 -28.84 -9.29 27.15
C GLU A 175 -28.94 -10.45 26.15
N GLY A 176 -28.42 -11.61 26.50
CA GLY A 176 -28.52 -12.81 25.67
C GLY A 176 -27.23 -13.60 25.53
N ARG A 177 -27.28 -14.59 24.64
CA ARG A 177 -26.17 -15.50 24.33
C ARG A 177 -25.96 -15.62 22.85
N ALA A 178 -25.78 -14.46 22.22
CA ALA A 178 -25.62 -14.32 20.77
C ALA A 178 -24.15 -14.43 20.37
N VAL A 179 -23.87 -15.33 19.46
CA VAL A 179 -22.57 -15.53 18.82
C VAL A 179 -22.64 -15.09 17.36
N LEU A 180 -21.67 -14.32 16.88
CA LEU A 180 -21.62 -13.83 15.51
C LEU A 180 -20.40 -14.35 14.77
N PHE A 181 -20.63 -14.87 13.56
CA PHE A 181 -19.61 -15.16 12.57
C PHE A 181 -19.88 -14.31 11.31
N VAL A 182 -18.88 -13.54 10.86
CA VAL A 182 -18.96 -12.77 9.61
C VAL A 182 -17.86 -13.23 8.66
N GLY A 183 -18.26 -13.70 7.46
CA GLY A 183 -17.28 -14.10 6.46
C GLY A 183 -17.91 -14.65 5.18
N SER A 184 -17.75 -13.93 4.06
CA SER A 184 -18.22 -14.39 2.76
C SER A 184 -17.59 -15.73 2.40
N LEU A 185 -18.43 -16.74 2.13
CA LEU A 185 -18.01 -18.09 1.73
C LEU A 185 -17.42 -18.13 0.32
N ARG A 186 -17.49 -17.03 -0.44
CA ARG A 186 -16.77 -16.86 -1.70
C ARG A 186 -15.24 -17.01 -1.50
N HIS A 187 -14.76 -16.75 -0.31
CA HIS A 187 -13.34 -16.91 0.05
C HIS A 187 -13.13 -18.22 0.80
N PHE A 188 -12.31 -19.10 0.23
CA PHE A 188 -11.99 -20.40 0.80
C PHE A 188 -11.65 -20.38 2.29
N PRO A 189 -10.80 -19.45 2.83
CA PRO A 189 -10.51 -19.40 4.25
C PRO A 189 -11.74 -19.24 5.15
N ASN A 190 -12.75 -18.46 4.71
CA ASN A 190 -14.00 -18.29 5.45
C ASN A 190 -14.88 -19.54 5.39
N ALA A 191 -14.95 -20.21 4.23
CA ALA A 191 -15.69 -21.48 4.10
C ALA A 191 -15.09 -22.57 4.98
N ALA A 192 -13.75 -22.69 5.00
CA ALA A 192 -13.05 -23.64 5.86
C ALA A 192 -13.24 -23.31 7.35
N ALA A 193 -13.17 -22.02 7.74
CA ALA A 193 -13.39 -21.56 9.10
C ALA A 193 -14.82 -21.85 9.57
N PHE A 194 -15.83 -21.53 8.73
CA PHE A 194 -17.22 -21.80 9.07
C PHE A 194 -17.50 -23.31 9.15
N ARG A 195 -16.91 -24.11 8.27
CA ARG A 195 -17.04 -25.59 8.33
C ARG A 195 -16.49 -26.14 9.66
N TRP A 196 -15.29 -25.69 10.08
CA TRP A 196 -14.70 -26.09 11.35
C TRP A 196 -15.55 -25.61 12.54
N LEU A 197 -16.00 -24.35 12.52
CA LEU A 197 -16.90 -23.82 13.54
C LEU A 197 -18.17 -24.68 13.69
N TRP A 198 -18.82 -24.99 12.57
CA TRP A 198 -20.09 -25.71 12.55
C TRP A 198 -19.96 -27.19 12.95
N LYS A 199 -18.94 -27.88 12.46
CA LYS A 199 -18.75 -29.34 12.65
C LYS A 199 -18.13 -29.67 14.00
N GLU A 200 -17.13 -28.87 14.40
CA GLU A 200 -16.29 -29.22 15.54
C GLU A 200 -16.59 -28.37 16.79
N VAL A 201 -16.86 -27.10 16.65
CA VAL A 201 -17.00 -26.16 17.77
C VAL A 201 -18.46 -26.02 18.21
N TRP A 202 -19.36 -25.71 17.27
CA TRP A 202 -20.73 -25.35 17.60
C TRP A 202 -21.54 -26.45 18.31
N PRO A 203 -21.43 -27.73 17.95
CA PRO A 203 -22.08 -28.81 18.72
C PRO A 203 -21.67 -28.83 20.19
N ARG A 204 -20.39 -28.56 20.47
CA ARG A 204 -19.86 -28.49 21.84
C ARG A 204 -20.41 -27.27 22.59
N VAL A 205 -20.47 -26.11 21.93
CA VAL A 205 -21.10 -24.91 22.51
C VAL A 205 -22.56 -25.19 22.87
N ARG A 206 -23.32 -25.76 21.94
CA ARG A 206 -24.75 -26.08 22.17
C ARG A 206 -24.98 -27.15 23.27
N ALA A 207 -24.07 -28.09 23.40
CA ALA A 207 -24.15 -29.08 24.47
C ALA A 207 -23.98 -28.44 25.86
N LEU A 208 -23.13 -27.42 25.99
CA LEU A 208 -22.84 -26.73 27.25
C LEU A 208 -23.76 -25.51 27.50
N CYS A 209 -24.27 -24.90 26.43
CA CYS A 209 -25.12 -23.70 26.43
C CYS A 209 -26.24 -23.85 25.40
N PRO A 210 -27.32 -24.61 25.69
CA PRO A 210 -28.40 -24.88 24.74
C PRO A 210 -29.13 -23.63 24.21
N GLU A 211 -29.13 -22.54 24.95
CA GLU A 211 -29.73 -21.27 24.60
C GLU A 211 -28.87 -20.41 23.68
N ALA A 212 -27.60 -20.78 23.43
CA ALA A 212 -26.74 -20.02 22.52
C ALA A 212 -27.33 -19.96 21.11
N ARG A 213 -27.19 -18.80 20.47
CA ARG A 213 -27.64 -18.54 19.08
C ARG A 213 -26.47 -18.11 18.25
N LEU A 214 -26.29 -18.75 17.10
CA LEU A 214 -25.24 -18.39 16.13
C LEU A 214 -25.86 -17.64 14.96
N THR A 215 -25.39 -16.42 14.73
CA THR A 215 -25.70 -15.67 13.52
C THR A 215 -24.51 -15.73 12.59
N VAL A 216 -24.73 -16.05 11.33
CA VAL A 216 -23.73 -16.20 10.29
C VAL A 216 -24.04 -15.27 9.13
N VAL A 217 -23.09 -14.47 8.71
CA VAL A 217 -23.15 -13.69 7.45
C VAL A 217 -22.22 -14.38 6.45
N ALA A 218 -22.82 -15.09 5.50
CA ALA A 218 -22.11 -16.00 4.59
C ALA A 218 -21.75 -15.37 3.23
N GLY A 219 -22.32 -14.20 2.90
CA GLY A 219 -22.15 -13.53 1.61
C GLY A 219 -23.06 -14.11 0.51
N PRO A 220 -23.15 -13.43 -0.65
CA PRO A 220 -23.98 -13.86 -1.76
C PRO A 220 -23.50 -15.21 -2.32
N ASP A 221 -24.42 -15.96 -2.90
CA ASP A 221 -24.17 -17.28 -3.51
C ASP A 221 -23.52 -18.30 -2.56
N ALA A 222 -23.78 -18.14 -1.25
CA ALA A 222 -23.16 -18.92 -0.20
C ALA A 222 -23.25 -20.44 -0.43
N ALA A 223 -24.40 -20.93 -0.88
CA ALA A 223 -24.62 -22.37 -1.14
C ALA A 223 -23.72 -22.92 -2.26
N ALA A 224 -23.53 -22.15 -3.34
CA ALA A 224 -22.68 -22.55 -4.45
C ALA A 224 -21.21 -22.62 -4.03
N HIS A 225 -20.74 -21.62 -3.30
CA HIS A 225 -19.37 -21.58 -2.78
C HIS A 225 -19.12 -22.63 -1.70
N TRP A 226 -20.09 -22.85 -0.81
CA TRP A 226 -20.01 -23.93 0.19
C TRP A 226 -19.79 -25.29 -0.48
N ARG A 227 -20.63 -25.65 -1.45
CA ARG A 227 -20.48 -26.89 -2.21
C ARG A 227 -19.14 -26.99 -2.91
N ALA A 228 -18.72 -25.89 -3.57
CA ALA A 228 -17.46 -25.87 -4.31
C ALA A 228 -16.23 -26.11 -3.43
N PHE A 229 -16.21 -25.57 -2.22
CA PHE A 229 -15.04 -25.65 -1.32
C PHE A 229 -15.08 -26.81 -0.32
N THR A 230 -16.28 -27.27 0.07
CA THR A 230 -16.41 -28.31 1.10
C THR A 230 -16.83 -29.66 0.54
N GLY A 231 -17.40 -29.69 -0.67
CA GLY A 231 -18.02 -30.90 -1.26
C GLY A 231 -19.39 -31.24 -0.66
N GLU A 232 -19.92 -30.40 0.27
CA GLU A 232 -21.19 -30.62 0.93
C GLU A 232 -22.34 -29.96 0.16
N GLU A 233 -23.40 -30.71 -0.16
CA GLU A 233 -24.51 -30.24 -1.00
C GLU A 233 -25.33 -29.12 -0.36
N LYS A 234 -25.49 -29.14 0.97
CA LYS A 234 -26.35 -28.21 1.70
C LYS A 234 -25.56 -27.35 2.69
N LEU A 235 -25.91 -26.08 2.70
CA LEU A 235 -25.46 -25.19 3.78
C LEU A 235 -25.91 -25.72 5.15
N PRO A 236 -25.12 -25.47 6.21
CA PRO A 236 -25.54 -25.70 7.59
C PRO A 236 -26.88 -25.04 7.90
N GLY A 237 -27.72 -25.75 8.66
CA GLY A 237 -29.01 -25.25 9.11
C GLY A 237 -29.46 -26.02 10.35
N GLY A 238 -30.40 -25.45 11.06
CA GLY A 238 -30.99 -26.07 12.24
C GLY A 238 -31.28 -25.11 13.39
N GLU A 239 -31.75 -25.65 14.50
CA GLU A 239 -32.10 -24.84 15.66
C GLU A 239 -30.87 -24.10 16.22
N GLY A 240 -31.06 -22.82 16.54
CA GLY A 240 -30.01 -21.97 17.08
C GLY A 240 -29.06 -21.37 16.05
N LEU A 241 -29.28 -21.60 14.74
CA LEU A 241 -28.53 -20.97 13.65
C LEU A 241 -29.43 -20.03 12.84
N THR A 242 -28.97 -18.80 12.66
CA THR A 242 -29.50 -17.85 11.69
C THR A 242 -28.44 -17.55 10.64
N LEU A 243 -28.72 -17.83 9.38
CA LEU A 243 -27.77 -17.61 8.28
C LEU A 243 -28.32 -16.54 7.33
N HIS A 244 -27.48 -15.53 7.07
CA HIS A 244 -27.74 -14.46 6.11
C HIS A 244 -26.77 -14.60 4.91
N GLU A 245 -27.28 -14.63 3.70
CA GLU A 245 -26.43 -14.60 2.49
C GLU A 245 -25.89 -13.18 2.24
N PHE A 246 -26.74 -12.18 2.39
CA PHE A 246 -26.37 -10.78 2.22
C PHE A 246 -26.98 -9.91 3.30
N VAL A 247 -26.18 -8.99 3.83
CA VAL A 247 -26.61 -7.95 4.77
C VAL A 247 -26.01 -6.63 4.31
N ALA A 248 -26.85 -5.65 4.03
CA ALA A 248 -26.41 -4.33 3.55
C ALA A 248 -25.55 -3.58 4.59
N ASP A 249 -25.88 -3.74 5.89
CA ASP A 249 -25.08 -3.20 6.99
C ASP A 249 -24.93 -4.25 8.09
N VAL A 250 -23.70 -4.67 8.35
CA VAL A 250 -23.37 -5.66 9.38
C VAL A 250 -23.25 -5.05 10.78
N ALA A 251 -23.13 -3.73 10.91
CA ALA A 251 -22.94 -3.08 12.21
C ALA A 251 -24.06 -3.40 13.23
N PRO A 252 -25.35 -3.50 12.86
CA PRO A 252 -26.40 -3.94 13.77
C PRO A 252 -26.17 -5.36 14.33
N LEU A 253 -25.59 -6.27 13.53
CA LEU A 253 -25.31 -7.63 13.97
C LEU A 253 -24.17 -7.68 15.00
N TYR A 254 -23.15 -6.86 14.83
CA TYR A 254 -22.10 -6.70 15.84
C TYR A 254 -22.70 -6.14 17.14
N ARG A 255 -23.56 -5.13 17.05
CA ARG A 255 -24.24 -4.56 18.24
C ARG A 255 -25.08 -5.59 19.01
N ALA A 256 -25.72 -6.51 18.29
CA ALA A 256 -26.55 -7.56 18.89
C ALA A 256 -25.76 -8.75 19.44
N ALA A 257 -24.49 -8.90 19.06
CA ALA A 257 -23.67 -10.02 19.48
C ALA A 257 -23.10 -9.83 20.89
N ASN A 258 -23.02 -10.90 21.67
CA ASN A 258 -22.27 -10.96 22.92
C ASN A 258 -20.82 -11.43 22.68
N VAL A 259 -20.63 -12.36 21.75
CA VAL A 259 -19.32 -12.90 21.39
C VAL A 259 -19.19 -12.93 19.86
N VAL A 260 -18.08 -12.44 19.33
CA VAL A 260 -17.72 -12.60 17.93
C VAL A 260 -16.68 -13.69 17.79
N VAL A 261 -16.92 -14.65 16.90
CA VAL A 261 -16.02 -15.77 16.67
C VAL A 261 -15.25 -15.60 15.35
N ILE A 262 -13.93 -15.79 15.44
CA ILE A 262 -13.01 -15.68 14.30
C ILE A 262 -12.18 -16.96 14.19
N PRO A 263 -12.78 -18.06 13.77
CA PRO A 263 -12.15 -19.38 13.72
C PRO A 263 -11.31 -19.57 12.44
N THR A 264 -10.52 -18.55 12.07
CA THR A 264 -9.75 -18.53 10.85
C THR A 264 -8.57 -19.49 10.94
N LEU A 265 -8.58 -20.53 10.12
CA LEU A 265 -7.51 -21.55 10.07
C LEU A 265 -6.36 -21.13 9.15
N TYR A 266 -6.66 -20.27 8.20
CA TYR A 266 -5.75 -19.78 7.15
C TYR A 266 -5.91 -18.28 7.03
N SER A 267 -4.86 -17.53 7.27
CA SER A 267 -4.90 -16.07 7.12
C SER A 267 -3.77 -15.61 6.21
N ALA A 268 -4.16 -14.82 5.22
CA ALA A 268 -3.31 -13.84 4.58
C ALA A 268 -3.93 -12.47 4.90
N GLY A 269 -3.12 -11.53 5.39
CA GLY A 269 -3.53 -10.17 5.69
C GLY A 269 -4.40 -9.99 6.94
N THR A 270 -4.90 -8.77 7.11
CA THR A 270 -5.66 -8.34 8.28
C THR A 270 -7.13 -8.76 8.19
N ASN A 271 -7.65 -9.42 9.21
CA ASN A 271 -9.07 -9.78 9.29
C ASN A 271 -9.94 -8.56 9.66
N LEU A 272 -10.61 -7.96 8.67
CA LEU A 272 -11.50 -6.81 8.89
C LEU A 272 -12.60 -7.10 9.92
N LYS A 273 -13.13 -8.32 9.94
CA LYS A 273 -14.14 -8.74 10.93
C LYS A 273 -13.64 -8.63 12.38
N ALA A 274 -12.33 -8.78 12.59
CA ALA A 274 -11.73 -8.59 13.91
C ALA A 274 -11.70 -7.10 14.28
N LEU A 275 -11.30 -6.23 13.36
CA LEU A 275 -11.32 -4.78 13.55
C LEU A 275 -12.75 -4.26 13.82
N GLU A 276 -13.74 -4.78 13.10
CA GLU A 276 -15.15 -4.44 13.29
C GLU A 276 -15.65 -4.86 14.68
N ALA A 277 -15.28 -6.07 15.13
CA ALA A 277 -15.61 -6.55 16.46
C ALA A 277 -14.94 -5.72 17.57
N MET A 278 -13.64 -5.43 17.41
CA MET A 278 -12.88 -4.55 18.31
C MET A 278 -13.53 -3.19 18.44
N ALA A 279 -13.81 -2.52 17.31
CA ALA A 279 -14.42 -1.20 17.29
C ALA A 279 -15.82 -1.19 17.92
N SER A 280 -16.62 -2.22 17.65
CA SER A 280 -17.97 -2.38 18.22
C SER A 280 -17.97 -2.71 19.72
N GLY A 281 -16.80 -2.92 20.33
CA GLY A 281 -16.67 -3.31 21.74
C GLY A 281 -17.29 -4.70 22.00
N ARG A 282 -16.95 -5.69 21.19
CA ARG A 282 -17.40 -7.07 21.35
C ARG A 282 -16.23 -7.98 21.75
N ALA A 283 -16.49 -8.88 22.70
CA ALA A 283 -15.53 -9.90 23.07
C ALA A 283 -15.29 -10.85 21.90
N ILE A 284 -14.04 -11.19 21.67
CA ILE A 284 -13.61 -12.01 20.54
C ILE A 284 -13.07 -13.35 21.05
N VAL A 285 -13.54 -14.44 20.45
CA VAL A 285 -12.89 -15.76 20.52
C VAL A 285 -12.29 -16.04 19.14
N SER A 286 -10.99 -16.30 19.08
CA SER A 286 -10.28 -16.45 17.82
C SER A 286 -9.26 -17.57 17.85
N THR A 287 -8.85 -18.03 16.67
CA THR A 287 -7.58 -18.72 16.50
C THR A 287 -6.44 -17.70 16.42
N PRO A 288 -5.18 -18.11 16.63
CA PRO A 288 -4.03 -17.20 16.46
C PRO A 288 -4.00 -16.50 15.08
N SER A 289 -4.37 -17.25 14.03
CA SER A 289 -4.42 -16.71 12.65
C SER A 289 -5.52 -15.66 12.46
N GLY A 290 -6.59 -15.71 13.27
CA GLY A 290 -7.74 -14.81 13.14
C GLY A 290 -7.47 -13.38 13.60
N VAL A 291 -6.49 -13.19 14.48
CA VAL A 291 -6.14 -11.89 15.07
C VAL A 291 -4.66 -11.52 14.89
N GLY A 292 -3.95 -12.28 14.06
CA GLY A 292 -2.53 -12.01 13.77
C GLY A 292 -2.31 -10.60 13.23
N GLY A 293 -1.32 -9.90 13.79
CA GLY A 293 -0.96 -8.54 13.36
C GLY A 293 -1.85 -7.41 13.92
N LEU A 294 -2.80 -7.73 14.81
CA LEU A 294 -3.72 -6.74 15.41
C LEU A 294 -3.28 -6.22 16.79
N GLY A 295 -2.13 -6.66 17.29
CA GLY A 295 -1.64 -6.23 18.61
C GLY A 295 -2.54 -6.68 19.79
N LEU A 296 -3.38 -7.71 19.60
CA LEU A 296 -4.23 -8.27 20.64
C LEU A 296 -3.46 -9.31 21.44
N VAL A 297 -3.71 -9.33 22.76
CA VAL A 297 -3.06 -10.21 23.73
C VAL A 297 -4.09 -11.18 24.30
N ASP A 298 -3.76 -12.48 24.27
CA ASP A 298 -4.63 -13.54 24.82
C ASP A 298 -4.91 -13.33 26.31
N GLY A 299 -6.17 -13.51 26.71
CA GLY A 299 -6.65 -13.30 28.07
C GLY A 299 -6.82 -11.84 28.50
N GLU A 300 -6.27 -10.87 27.75
CA GLU A 300 -6.35 -9.44 28.05
C GLU A 300 -7.31 -8.70 27.12
N SER A 301 -7.19 -8.90 25.81
CA SER A 301 -7.99 -8.22 24.77
C SER A 301 -8.68 -9.16 23.79
N VAL A 302 -8.39 -10.44 23.86
CA VAL A 302 -8.98 -11.50 23.05
C VAL A 302 -8.90 -12.82 23.81
N ALA A 303 -9.74 -13.80 23.48
CA ALA A 303 -9.58 -15.18 23.93
C ALA A 303 -9.11 -16.02 22.73
N ILE A 304 -7.97 -16.70 22.85
CA ILE A 304 -7.35 -17.45 21.75
C ILE A 304 -7.39 -18.95 22.04
N ALA A 305 -7.81 -19.75 21.06
CA ALA A 305 -7.74 -21.19 21.09
C ALA A 305 -7.39 -21.79 19.72
N THR A 306 -6.68 -22.89 19.69
CA THR A 306 -6.35 -23.66 18.49
C THR A 306 -7.25 -24.88 18.32
N GLU A 307 -7.65 -25.49 19.41
CA GLU A 307 -8.44 -26.72 19.45
C GLU A 307 -9.94 -26.43 19.63
N ALA A 308 -10.79 -27.22 18.98
CA ALA A 308 -12.22 -27.00 18.95
C ALA A 308 -12.87 -27.06 20.34
N GLU A 309 -12.37 -27.95 21.20
CA GLU A 309 -12.87 -28.09 22.57
C GLU A 309 -12.60 -26.84 23.40
N GLU A 310 -11.38 -26.32 23.34
CA GLU A 310 -11.01 -25.10 24.06
C GLU A 310 -11.73 -23.88 23.50
N PHE A 311 -11.85 -23.78 22.17
CA PHE A 311 -12.59 -22.72 21.53
C PHE A 311 -14.05 -22.67 21.96
N ALA A 312 -14.70 -23.85 22.02
CA ALA A 312 -16.07 -23.97 22.51
C ALA A 312 -16.19 -23.60 24.01
N ARG A 313 -15.24 -24.03 24.82
CA ARG A 313 -15.17 -23.71 26.27
C ARG A 313 -15.07 -22.19 26.45
N LEU A 314 -14.17 -21.51 25.73
CA LEU A 314 -14.01 -20.06 25.80
C LEU A 314 -15.27 -19.31 25.34
N CYS A 315 -15.96 -19.79 24.28
CA CYS A 315 -17.24 -19.24 23.87
C CYS A 315 -18.27 -19.31 25.02
N VAL A 316 -18.42 -20.47 25.66
CA VAL A 316 -19.40 -20.70 26.75
C VAL A 316 -19.05 -19.86 27.98
N GLU A 317 -17.77 -19.81 28.38
CA GLU A 317 -17.30 -18.96 29.48
C GLU A 317 -17.64 -17.50 29.26
N LEU A 318 -17.32 -16.98 28.05
CA LEU A 318 -17.63 -15.62 27.73
C LEU A 318 -19.13 -15.34 27.60
N LEU A 319 -19.93 -16.28 27.13
CA LEU A 319 -21.40 -16.15 27.14
C LEU A 319 -21.97 -16.09 28.56
N GLY A 320 -21.33 -16.72 29.55
CA GLY A 320 -21.73 -16.73 30.93
C GLY A 320 -21.19 -15.56 31.77
N ASP A 321 -20.05 -14.98 31.42
CA ASP A 321 -19.34 -13.98 32.22
C ASP A 321 -19.31 -12.60 31.51
N GLY A 322 -20.31 -11.77 31.78
CA GLY A 322 -20.42 -10.40 31.22
C GLY A 322 -19.27 -9.48 31.65
N ALA A 323 -18.74 -9.65 32.88
CA ALA A 323 -17.64 -8.81 33.35
C ALA A 323 -16.33 -9.12 32.59
N ARG A 324 -16.05 -10.40 32.33
CA ARG A 324 -14.91 -10.81 31.53
C ARG A 324 -15.06 -10.36 30.09
N ARG A 325 -16.27 -10.49 29.50
CA ARG A 325 -16.53 -9.94 28.14
C ARG A 325 -16.24 -8.46 28.07
N ALA A 326 -16.76 -7.67 29.00
CA ALA A 326 -16.57 -6.21 29.02
C ALA A 326 -15.08 -5.82 29.12
N ARG A 327 -14.30 -6.52 29.95
CA ARG A 327 -12.85 -6.25 30.06
C ARG A 327 -12.12 -6.52 28.74
N LEU A 328 -12.33 -7.69 28.14
CA LEU A 328 -11.67 -8.04 26.86
C LEU A 328 -12.10 -7.09 25.75
N ALA A 329 -13.39 -6.78 25.66
CA ALA A 329 -13.95 -5.90 24.65
C ALA A 329 -13.40 -4.47 24.75
N GLU A 330 -13.34 -3.89 25.96
CA GLU A 330 -12.79 -2.53 26.16
C GLU A 330 -11.30 -2.47 25.84
N ALA A 331 -10.53 -3.48 26.24
CA ALA A 331 -9.11 -3.55 25.90
C ALA A 331 -8.91 -3.62 24.36
N ALA A 332 -9.68 -4.47 23.66
CA ALA A 332 -9.65 -4.57 22.21
C ALA A 332 -10.08 -3.27 21.51
N ALA A 333 -11.17 -2.65 21.99
CA ALA A 333 -11.65 -1.37 21.47
C ALA A 333 -10.62 -0.24 21.67
N GLY A 334 -9.89 -0.26 22.79
CA GLY A 334 -8.78 0.64 23.04
C GLY A 334 -7.68 0.54 21.98
N VAL A 335 -7.32 -0.67 21.58
CA VAL A 335 -6.37 -0.91 20.48
C VAL A 335 -6.94 -0.40 19.16
N ALA A 336 -8.18 -0.71 18.83
CA ALA A 336 -8.81 -0.24 17.59
C ALA A 336 -8.80 1.29 17.48
N ARG A 337 -9.17 2.00 18.55
CA ARG A 337 -9.17 3.46 18.58
C ARG A 337 -7.79 4.08 18.42
N ARG A 338 -6.75 3.49 19.01
CA ARG A 338 -5.39 4.04 18.93
C ARG A 338 -4.73 3.79 17.58
N GLU A 339 -4.98 2.64 16.95
CA GLU A 339 -4.12 2.16 15.86
C GLU A 339 -4.83 1.99 14.52
N PHE A 340 -6.14 1.70 14.54
CA PHE A 340 -6.87 1.27 13.35
C PHE A 340 -7.97 2.26 12.89
N GLY A 341 -8.08 3.44 13.48
CA GLY A 341 -8.97 4.48 12.97
C GLY A 341 -8.47 5.06 11.66
N TRP A 342 -9.38 5.28 10.69
CA TRP A 342 -9.01 5.79 9.37
C TRP A 342 -8.28 7.14 9.41
N LYS A 343 -8.58 7.99 10.41
CA LYS A 343 -7.91 9.29 10.57
C LYS A 343 -6.41 9.13 10.85
N GLN A 344 -6.03 8.23 11.75
CA GLN A 344 -4.63 7.94 12.09
C GLN A 344 -3.89 7.30 10.91
N LEU A 345 -4.54 6.33 10.25
CA LEU A 345 -3.96 5.66 9.09
C LEU A 345 -3.84 6.60 7.90
N GLY A 346 -4.81 7.49 7.70
CA GLY A 346 -4.76 8.54 6.69
C GLY A 346 -3.61 9.52 6.92
N GLU A 347 -3.28 9.84 8.19
CA GLU A 347 -2.10 10.66 8.50
C GLU A 347 -0.78 9.94 8.15
N LYS A 348 -0.67 8.63 8.42
CA LYS A 348 0.49 7.84 7.97
C LYS A 348 0.61 7.89 6.43
N GLN A 349 -0.51 7.73 5.72
CA GLN A 349 -0.55 7.81 4.25
C GLN A 349 -0.13 9.20 3.75
N ARG A 350 -0.66 10.27 4.32
CA ARG A 350 -0.28 11.65 3.98
C ARG A 350 1.21 11.91 4.23
N ARG A 351 1.73 11.47 5.37
CA ARG A 351 3.17 11.60 5.70
C ARG A 351 4.05 10.90 4.66
N LEU A 352 3.69 9.68 4.26
CA LEU A 352 4.39 8.97 3.18
C LEU A 352 4.34 9.77 1.88
N TRP A 353 3.16 10.27 1.49
CA TRP A 353 3.04 11.05 0.25
C TRP A 353 3.80 12.37 0.32
N ARG A 354 3.74 13.09 1.44
CA ARG A 354 4.53 14.32 1.66
C ARG A 354 6.03 14.09 1.47
N SER A 355 6.55 12.92 1.77
CA SER A 355 7.97 12.61 1.57
C SER A 355 8.41 12.67 0.10
N TYR A 356 7.46 12.68 -0.85
CA TYR A 356 7.73 12.92 -2.27
C TYR A 356 7.76 14.39 -2.63
N TRP A 357 7.08 15.23 -1.84
CA TRP A 357 7.13 16.68 -1.93
C TRP A 357 7.56 17.22 -0.56
N PRO A 358 8.86 17.51 -0.36
CA PRO A 358 9.27 18.18 0.86
C PRO A 358 8.42 19.46 1.01
N GLU A 359 7.65 19.55 2.06
CA GLU A 359 6.57 20.53 2.29
C GLU A 359 7.01 22.00 2.22
N ARG A 360 8.31 22.26 2.21
CA ARG A 360 8.87 23.59 2.21
C ARG A 360 10.02 23.78 1.23
N LEU A 361 10.05 23.01 0.14
CA LEU A 361 11.04 23.27 -0.90
C LEU A 361 10.61 24.50 -1.71
N THR A 362 11.17 25.62 -1.39
CA THR A 362 11.04 26.84 -2.18
C THR A 362 12.20 26.94 -3.16
N ILE A 363 11.91 27.16 -4.44
CA ILE A 363 12.94 27.45 -5.45
C ILE A 363 12.89 28.93 -5.73
N ARG A 364 14.01 29.61 -5.49
CA ARG A 364 14.19 31.04 -5.68
C ARG A 364 15.53 31.34 -6.37
N LYS A 365 15.72 32.54 -6.81
CA LYS A 365 17.01 33.00 -7.33
C LYS A 365 18.08 33.06 -6.23
N LEU A 366 19.32 32.87 -6.64
CA LEU A 366 20.49 33.05 -5.80
C LEU A 366 20.52 34.48 -5.24
N SER A 367 20.88 34.61 -3.99
CA SER A 367 21.08 35.89 -3.31
C SER A 367 22.45 35.94 -2.64
N ALA A 368 22.92 37.13 -2.31
CA ALA A 368 24.25 37.31 -1.67
C ALA A 368 24.44 36.52 -0.35
N ARG A 369 23.33 36.25 0.36
CA ARG A 369 23.35 35.48 1.63
C ARG A 369 23.65 33.99 1.46
N ASP A 370 23.51 33.47 0.24
CA ASP A 370 23.57 32.03 -0.03
C ASP A 370 24.99 31.53 -0.31
N GLY A 371 25.97 32.44 -0.45
CA GLY A 371 27.31 32.12 -0.92
C GLY A 371 28.05 31.06 -0.06
N GLU A 372 28.03 31.21 1.26
CA GLU A 372 28.66 30.25 2.17
C GLU A 372 28.00 28.86 2.08
N ALA A 373 26.67 28.81 2.14
CA ALA A 373 25.93 27.56 2.10
C ALA A 373 26.11 26.84 0.74
N LEU A 374 26.15 27.60 -0.34
CA LEU A 374 26.37 27.08 -1.69
C LEU A 374 27.80 26.53 -1.85
N ALA A 375 28.81 27.21 -1.31
CA ALA A 375 30.20 26.73 -1.29
C ALA A 375 30.36 25.44 -0.47
N ALA A 376 29.75 25.37 0.70
CA ALA A 376 29.74 24.17 1.53
C ALA A 376 29.07 22.98 0.81
N MET A 377 27.93 23.22 0.17
CA MET A 377 27.21 22.19 -0.58
C MET A 377 28.02 21.68 -1.77
N GLN A 378 28.63 22.59 -2.54
CA GLN A 378 29.49 22.22 -3.67
C GLN A 378 30.69 21.37 -3.22
N SER A 379 31.35 21.77 -2.12
CA SER A 379 32.47 21.02 -1.54
C SER A 379 32.07 19.61 -1.07
N GLY A 380 30.85 19.44 -0.60
CA GLY A 380 30.28 18.13 -0.22
C GLY A 380 29.88 17.23 -1.39
N ALA A 381 29.74 17.80 -2.57
CA ALA A 381 29.31 17.10 -3.80
C ALA A 381 30.52 16.87 -4.71
N ARG A 382 31.29 15.81 -4.45
CA ARG A 382 32.53 15.51 -5.21
C ARG A 382 32.31 15.28 -6.72
N GLU A 383 31.09 14.90 -7.10
CA GLU A 383 30.70 14.68 -8.50
C GLU A 383 30.34 15.99 -9.24
N ALA A 384 30.07 17.07 -8.49
CA ALA A 384 29.79 18.38 -9.04
C ALA A 384 31.08 19.15 -9.37
N ALA A 385 30.98 20.10 -10.32
CA ALA A 385 32.10 20.97 -10.62
C ALA A 385 32.45 21.84 -9.40
N GLN A 386 33.76 21.95 -9.10
CA GLN A 386 34.28 22.75 -7.98
C GLN A 386 34.70 24.16 -8.50
N TRP A 387 33.71 25.02 -8.69
CA TRP A 387 33.94 26.39 -9.22
C TRP A 387 33.87 27.42 -8.08
N ASP A 388 34.42 28.60 -8.35
CA ASP A 388 34.23 29.73 -7.46
C ASP A 388 32.74 30.15 -7.51
N VAL A 389 32.08 30.05 -6.38
CA VAL A 389 30.64 30.34 -6.25
C VAL A 389 30.31 31.81 -6.54
N SER A 390 31.28 32.72 -6.38
CA SER A 390 31.12 34.15 -6.72
C SER A 390 30.97 34.38 -8.24
N GLY A 391 31.36 33.40 -9.05
CA GLY A 391 31.23 33.44 -10.51
C GLY A 391 29.86 32.97 -11.04
N TYR A 392 28.94 32.49 -10.19
CA TYR A 392 27.63 32.09 -10.66
C TYR A 392 26.72 33.31 -10.90
N PRO A 393 26.11 33.45 -12.08
CA PRO A 393 25.19 34.55 -12.35
C PRO A 393 23.94 34.44 -11.49
N ALA A 394 23.64 35.45 -10.68
CA ALA A 394 22.49 35.42 -9.78
C ALA A 394 21.16 35.29 -10.53
N GLU A 395 21.05 35.90 -11.71
CA GLU A 395 19.83 35.90 -12.52
C GLU A 395 19.52 34.53 -13.13
N THR A 396 20.54 33.68 -13.31
CA THR A 396 20.40 32.35 -13.92
C THR A 396 20.85 31.23 -13.01
N THR A 397 20.87 31.51 -11.69
CA THR A 397 21.12 30.51 -10.66
C THR A 397 19.91 30.41 -9.73
N TRP A 398 19.41 29.21 -9.56
CA TRP A 398 18.30 28.91 -8.66
C TRP A 398 18.79 28.06 -7.50
N VAL A 399 18.30 28.37 -6.33
CA VAL A 399 18.53 27.63 -5.10
C VAL A 399 17.24 27.00 -4.61
N ALA A 400 17.34 25.79 -4.10
CA ALA A 400 16.27 25.10 -3.40
C ALA A 400 16.50 25.28 -1.91
N GLU A 401 15.52 25.84 -1.19
CA GLU A 401 15.53 26.06 0.24
C GLU A 401 14.43 25.22 0.89
N ALA A 402 14.75 24.48 1.93
CA ALA A 402 13.81 23.70 2.73
C ALA A 402 14.05 24.00 4.20
N GLU A 403 12.98 24.28 4.95
CA GLU A 403 13.04 24.60 6.39
C GLU A 403 14.01 25.73 6.76
N GLY A 404 14.27 26.63 5.81
CA GLY A 404 15.20 27.76 5.98
C GLY A 404 16.66 27.42 5.62
N GLU A 405 16.96 26.17 5.25
CA GLU A 405 18.29 25.73 4.84
C GLU A 405 18.37 25.52 3.32
N LEU A 406 19.52 25.81 2.75
CA LEU A 406 19.81 25.58 1.33
C LEU A 406 20.10 24.08 1.13
N VAL A 407 19.24 23.41 0.32
CA VAL A 407 19.29 21.95 0.10
C VAL A 407 19.69 21.54 -1.32
N GLY A 408 19.78 22.51 -2.24
CA GLY A 408 20.24 22.27 -3.61
C GLY A 408 20.37 23.57 -4.40
N PHE A 409 21.10 23.52 -5.53
CA PHE A 409 21.16 24.61 -6.48
C PHE A 409 21.36 24.10 -7.91
N VAL A 410 20.97 24.92 -8.87
CA VAL A 410 21.38 24.83 -10.29
C VAL A 410 21.88 26.19 -10.76
N ALA A 411 23.10 26.23 -11.28
CA ALA A 411 23.66 27.38 -11.93
C ALA A 411 23.65 27.18 -13.45
N ALA A 412 23.20 28.18 -14.17
CA ALA A 412 23.15 28.15 -15.62
C ALA A 412 23.66 29.47 -16.24
N ARG A 413 23.89 29.47 -17.55
CA ARG A 413 24.14 30.69 -18.31
C ARG A 413 23.49 30.61 -19.69
N SER A 414 23.06 31.72 -20.21
CA SER A 414 22.71 31.82 -21.64
C SER A 414 23.96 32.09 -22.45
N VAL A 415 24.28 31.21 -23.40
CA VAL A 415 25.47 31.31 -24.25
C VAL A 415 25.16 32.02 -25.57
N ALA A 416 23.90 31.93 -26.02
CA ALA A 416 23.37 32.66 -27.19
C ALA A 416 21.84 32.79 -27.02
N ALA A 417 21.21 33.55 -27.91
CA ALA A 417 19.75 33.66 -27.91
C ALA A 417 19.09 32.31 -28.13
N GLY A 418 18.36 31.83 -27.08
CA GLY A 418 17.70 30.52 -27.11
C GLY A 418 18.65 29.33 -26.87
N GLU A 419 19.90 29.56 -26.46
CA GLU A 419 20.84 28.51 -26.07
C GLU A 419 21.34 28.73 -24.64
N ASN A 420 21.17 27.73 -23.81
CA ASN A 420 21.48 27.74 -22.38
C ASN A 420 22.40 26.58 -22.01
N GLU A 421 23.21 26.77 -20.99
CA GLU A 421 24.13 25.77 -20.48
C GLU A 421 23.95 25.61 -18.96
N VAL A 422 23.85 24.38 -18.49
CA VAL A 422 23.93 24.06 -17.06
C VAL A 422 25.40 24.03 -16.67
N LEU A 423 25.80 24.97 -15.84
CA LEU A 423 27.17 25.07 -15.32
C LEU A 423 27.43 24.10 -14.16
N ASN A 424 26.49 24.02 -13.23
CA ASN A 424 26.59 23.17 -12.07
C ASN A 424 25.22 22.83 -11.49
N LEU A 425 25.12 21.64 -10.89
CA LEU A 425 23.93 21.16 -10.19
C LEU A 425 24.38 20.32 -9.00
N ALA A 426 23.99 20.70 -7.80
CA ALA A 426 24.22 19.92 -6.61
C ALA A 426 23.01 19.89 -5.70
N VAL A 427 22.88 18.78 -4.95
CA VAL A 427 21.83 18.59 -3.95
C VAL A 427 22.48 17.95 -2.72
N ALA A 428 22.18 18.48 -1.53
CA ALA A 428 22.62 17.96 -0.25
C ALA A 428 22.30 16.45 -0.13
N GLN A 429 23.19 15.69 0.50
CA GLN A 429 23.16 14.24 0.50
C GLN A 429 21.83 13.68 1.00
N GLU A 430 21.31 14.22 2.10
CA GLU A 430 20.05 13.86 2.75
C GLU A 430 18.80 14.20 1.90
N TRP A 431 18.95 15.14 0.94
CA TRP A 431 17.90 15.57 0.02
C TRP A 431 18.00 14.95 -1.39
N ARG A 432 19.02 14.11 -1.62
CA ARG A 432 19.16 13.40 -2.89
C ARG A 432 18.05 12.37 -3.07
N ARG A 433 17.71 12.10 -4.33
CA ARG A 433 16.65 11.15 -4.74
C ARG A 433 15.24 11.55 -4.33
N GLN A 434 15.04 12.78 -3.87
CA GLN A 434 13.74 13.36 -3.50
C GLN A 434 13.21 14.36 -4.55
N GLY A 435 13.75 14.34 -5.77
CA GLY A 435 13.28 15.18 -6.89
C GLY A 435 13.78 16.61 -6.88
N VAL A 436 14.59 17.04 -5.90
CA VAL A 436 15.12 18.43 -5.80
C VAL A 436 15.83 18.87 -7.07
N ALA A 437 16.77 18.06 -7.57
CA ALA A 437 17.52 18.36 -8.81
C ALA A 437 16.59 18.52 -10.04
N ARG A 438 15.58 17.67 -10.16
CA ARG A 438 14.58 17.75 -11.23
C ARG A 438 13.82 19.08 -11.17
N ARG A 439 13.28 19.44 -9.99
CA ARG A 439 12.52 20.69 -9.81
C ARG A 439 13.36 21.93 -10.07
N LEU A 440 14.64 21.92 -9.68
CA LEU A 440 15.58 22.99 -10.00
C LEU A 440 15.76 23.17 -11.52
N LEU A 441 15.99 22.06 -12.24
CA LEU A 441 16.15 22.08 -13.70
C LEU A 441 14.85 22.50 -14.41
N GLU A 442 13.70 21.96 -14.00
CA GLU A 442 12.38 22.32 -14.56
C GLU A 442 12.09 23.82 -14.36
N ARG A 443 12.44 24.38 -13.19
CA ARG A 443 12.34 25.81 -12.94
C ARG A 443 13.24 26.62 -13.86
N ALA A 444 14.48 26.18 -14.05
CA ALA A 444 15.42 26.82 -14.96
C ALA A 444 14.92 26.79 -16.42
N PHE A 445 14.40 25.64 -16.87
CA PHE A 445 13.84 25.49 -18.22
C PHE A 445 12.59 26.35 -18.47
N ALA A 446 11.75 26.51 -17.44
CA ALA A 446 10.57 27.35 -17.53
C ALA A 446 10.91 28.85 -17.66
N GLU A 447 11.98 29.31 -17.00
CA GLU A 447 12.39 30.71 -17.02
C GLU A 447 13.35 31.06 -18.17
N LEU A 448 14.10 30.08 -18.67
CA LEU A 448 15.00 30.23 -19.81
C LEU A 448 14.62 29.24 -20.92
N PRO A 449 13.65 29.59 -21.77
CA PRO A 449 13.25 28.71 -22.87
C PRO A 449 14.35 28.58 -23.92
N GLY A 450 14.43 27.43 -24.59
CA GLY A 450 15.37 27.16 -25.66
C GLY A 450 16.11 25.83 -25.50
N THR A 451 17.18 25.69 -26.24
CA THR A 451 18.06 24.52 -26.25
C THR A 451 18.98 24.56 -25.03
N TRP A 452 19.13 23.42 -24.36
CA TRP A 452 20.00 23.30 -23.21
C TRP A 452 21.16 22.34 -23.47
N PHE A 453 22.32 22.69 -22.95
CA PHE A 453 23.53 21.88 -22.99
C PHE A 453 24.05 21.66 -21.57
N LEU A 454 24.74 20.57 -21.36
CA LEU A 454 25.49 20.31 -20.15
C LEU A 454 26.61 19.28 -20.38
N GLU A 455 27.57 19.26 -19.48
CA GLU A 455 28.63 18.26 -19.42
C GLU A 455 28.48 17.42 -18.14
N VAL A 456 28.63 16.12 -18.27
CA VAL A 456 28.50 15.19 -17.14
C VAL A 456 29.58 14.12 -17.20
N ARG A 457 30.15 13.77 -16.03
CA ARG A 457 31.12 12.68 -15.91
C ARG A 457 30.56 11.37 -16.43
N GLU A 458 31.37 10.61 -17.14
CA GLU A 458 30.96 9.29 -17.64
C GLU A 458 30.53 8.34 -16.51
N SER A 459 31.22 8.38 -15.35
CA SER A 459 30.90 7.58 -14.16
C SER A 459 29.66 8.03 -13.42
N ASN A 460 29.15 9.27 -13.63
CA ASN A 460 27.98 9.78 -12.92
C ASN A 460 26.66 9.28 -13.53
N GLU A 461 26.45 7.96 -13.42
CA GLU A 461 25.22 7.33 -13.95
C GLU A 461 23.93 7.93 -13.36
N GLY A 462 23.98 8.38 -12.10
CA GLY A 462 22.81 8.97 -11.44
C GLY A 462 22.35 10.26 -12.09
N ALA A 463 23.28 11.15 -12.39
CA ALA A 463 23.01 12.41 -13.11
C ALA A 463 22.60 12.15 -14.57
N ARG A 464 23.27 11.23 -15.26
CA ARG A 464 22.94 10.86 -16.65
C ARG A 464 21.49 10.38 -16.75
N ARG A 465 21.05 9.46 -15.89
CA ARG A 465 19.65 9.00 -15.85
C ARG A 465 18.66 10.12 -15.55
N LEU A 466 19.03 11.09 -14.69
CA LEU A 466 18.19 12.26 -14.44
C LEU A 466 18.03 13.08 -15.71
N TYR A 467 19.13 13.41 -16.40
CA TYR A 467 19.09 14.23 -17.62
C TYR A 467 18.36 13.52 -18.77
N GLU A 468 18.61 12.23 -19.00
CA GLU A 468 17.86 11.41 -19.95
C GLU A 468 16.34 11.45 -19.68
N SER A 469 15.95 11.36 -18.40
CA SER A 469 14.53 11.43 -17.98
C SER A 469 13.90 12.82 -18.16
N LEU A 470 14.73 13.85 -18.37
CA LEU A 470 14.33 15.24 -18.66
C LEU A 470 14.42 15.57 -20.16
N GLY A 471 14.69 14.58 -21.01
CA GLY A 471 14.72 14.73 -22.46
C GLY A 471 16.07 15.18 -23.02
N PHE A 472 17.16 15.04 -22.26
CA PHE A 472 18.50 15.21 -22.80
C PHE A 472 18.95 13.98 -23.59
N GLU A 473 19.64 14.21 -24.69
CA GLU A 473 20.27 13.20 -25.53
C GLU A 473 21.77 13.44 -25.61
N THR A 474 22.57 12.40 -25.83
CA THR A 474 24.01 12.52 -25.98
C THR A 474 24.32 13.21 -27.34
N ALA A 475 24.93 14.38 -27.28
CA ALA A 475 25.36 15.15 -28.43
C ALA A 475 26.84 14.98 -28.75
N GLY A 476 27.67 14.54 -27.80
CA GLY A 476 29.09 14.36 -27.99
C GLY A 476 29.81 13.83 -26.74
N ARG A 477 31.15 13.72 -26.86
CA ARG A 477 32.05 13.29 -25.76
C ARG A 477 33.32 14.12 -25.82
N ARG A 478 33.80 14.56 -24.66
CA ARG A 478 35.12 15.22 -24.51
C ARG A 478 36.05 14.29 -23.76
N ALA A 479 37.12 13.86 -24.39
CA ALA A 479 38.12 12.99 -23.77
C ALA A 479 38.93 13.76 -22.72
N ARG A 480 39.17 13.12 -21.57
CA ARG A 480 39.98 13.61 -20.43
C ARG A 480 39.58 15.03 -19.98
N TYR A 481 38.31 15.29 -19.93
CA TYR A 481 37.76 16.61 -19.56
C TYR A 481 37.92 16.90 -18.08
N TYR A 482 37.66 15.91 -17.24
CA TYR A 482 37.86 16.00 -15.79
C TYR A 482 39.28 15.54 -15.45
N ARG A 483 39.89 16.17 -14.44
CA ARG A 483 41.28 15.91 -14.07
C ARG A 483 41.45 15.12 -12.77
N ASP A 484 40.45 15.14 -11.89
CA ASP A 484 40.49 14.45 -10.58
C ASP A 484 39.15 13.72 -10.31
N PRO A 485 39.10 12.41 -10.48
CA PRO A 485 39.98 11.60 -11.30
C PRO A 485 39.94 11.99 -12.79
N GLU A 486 40.98 11.61 -13.56
CA GLU A 486 40.96 11.85 -15.02
C GLU A 486 39.83 11.02 -15.65
N GLU A 487 38.89 11.70 -16.32
CA GLU A 487 37.70 11.06 -16.86
C GLU A 487 37.11 11.86 -18.02
N ASP A 488 36.43 11.17 -18.92
CA ASP A 488 35.72 11.77 -20.03
C ASP A 488 34.40 12.44 -19.59
N ALA A 489 33.96 13.42 -20.35
CA ALA A 489 32.63 14.02 -20.20
C ALA A 489 31.71 13.65 -21.36
N PHE A 490 30.45 13.31 -21.07
CA PHE A 490 29.42 13.33 -22.06
C PHE A 490 28.85 14.76 -22.19
N ILE A 491 28.69 15.22 -23.44
CA ILE A 491 27.95 16.43 -23.74
C ILE A 491 26.50 16.01 -24.01
N LEU A 492 25.60 16.53 -23.22
CA LEU A 492 24.17 16.26 -23.39
C LEU A 492 23.44 17.49 -23.89
N LYS A 493 22.44 17.28 -24.73
CA LYS A 493 21.63 18.33 -25.37
C LYS A 493 20.14 18.01 -25.18
N ARG A 494 19.34 19.03 -24.87
CA ARG A 494 17.89 19.01 -24.84
C ARG A 494 17.36 20.17 -25.70
N CYS A 495 16.44 19.88 -26.64
CA CYS A 495 15.76 20.89 -27.46
C CYS A 495 14.42 21.28 -26.85
#